data_5213f85476db2b36f649b4e00e9cfa54
#
_entry.id   5213f85476db2b36f649b4e00e9cfa54
#
_cell.length_a   1.000
_cell.length_b   1.000
_cell.length_c   1.000
_cell.angle_alpha   90.00
_cell.angle_beta   90.00
_cell.angle_gamma   90.00
#
_symmetry.space_group_name_H-M   'P 1'
#
loop_
_entity.id
_entity.type
_entity.pdbx_description
1 polymer ?
#
loop_
_entity_poly.entity_id
_entity_poly.type
_entity_poly.pdbx_seq_one_letter_code
_entity_poly.pdbx_strand_id
1 'polypeptide(L)'
;MPSSLRARLRLTLTAVLTSASMLALAVPAGAEPAAATGEFEQQVLFKASQDPGYACFRIPAVVRTAKGTLLAFAEGRVLNCGDAADVDIVVKRSTDDGRTWSPLQVVNEGDGDTHGNPAPVVDRETGRILLAETYNTGRTDSASCAVPCDRAPYMQHSDDDGLTWSRPRDLSDELLPANWNSWYATGPVHGLQLTGGGHPGRLVFGVNTETWEGNRPTANHAALITSDDGGNHWDIGATDTWPIAEDGTFRQKPSEIALTERADGSVLVSGREQDGADLGHRTQAVSRDGGDSFAAPFEDIPDLYAPQVQGSLLRLGDRLLLACPGDPDRRRTMMIRSSYDDGLTWESTDRGTVVTPDWSGYSDMVEIGTDTVGLLYEGGTVDARDEIRFARFTEDWLTPSRGADPTTSDFAPDGEPAAVLGGARETAGVSGDALQFDGTDDAVRLPYREQLPLGTKNFTASLWFRYTATTGEQPMLWMGGSGNSQPQVWLRGEPESGRITGLITTRDGAAPPATTSVRTTSAYNDGQWHHLALRRSAGQLTLFIDGAAISTPDVPGSVSRNSPFGVHIGQRMDGRAHFTGAIDDVRVYAHALSDAELTGLSTGSILPVTQDTVLWLPMDQVSGGR
;
A
#
# COMPACT_ATOMS: atom_id res chain seq x y z
N MET A 1 2.58 -48.60 61.36
CA MET A 1 3.54 -49.37 62.24
C MET A 1 3.82 -50.70 61.57
N PRO A 2 5.05 -51.29 61.56
CA PRO A 2 6.40 -50.66 61.58
C PRO A 2 7.18 -50.99 60.27
N SER A 3 8.16 -50.24 59.92
CA SER A 3 9.61 -50.24 60.08
C SER A 3 10.37 -51.42 59.46
N SER A 4 11.39 -51.16 58.63
CA SER A 4 12.82 -51.51 58.70
C SER A 4 13.46 -51.35 57.30
N LEU A 5 14.43 -50.54 57.11
CA LEU A 5 15.86 -50.45 57.38
C LEU A 5 16.74 -51.51 56.69
N ARG A 6 17.79 -51.00 56.02
CA ARG A 6 19.09 -51.56 55.60
C ARG A 6 19.15 -52.10 54.16
N ALA A 7 20.26 -51.94 53.37
CA ALA A 7 21.64 -51.58 53.66
C ALA A 7 22.37 -51.12 52.39
N ARG A 8 23.46 -50.43 52.60
CA ARG A 8 24.41 -49.93 51.58
C ARG A 8 25.26 -51.06 50.99
N LEU A 9 25.52 -51.06 49.70
CA LEU A 9 26.70 -51.65 49.10
C LEU A 9 27.35 -50.69 48.12
N ARG A 10 28.59 -50.29 48.45
CA ARG A 10 29.47 -49.52 47.56
C ARG A 10 30.20 -50.47 46.64
N LEU A 11 30.16 -50.31 45.36
CA LEU A 11 31.11 -50.87 44.40
C LEU A 11 31.80 -49.69 43.66
N THR A 12 33.10 -49.60 43.90
CA THR A 12 34.03 -48.76 43.17
C THR A 12 34.38 -49.45 41.84
N LEU A 13 34.08 -48.82 40.70
CA LEU A 13 34.62 -49.29 39.43
C LEU A 13 35.43 -48.13 38.81
N THR A 14 36.73 -48.36 38.68
CA THR A 14 37.71 -47.51 38.04
C THR A 14 37.52 -47.63 36.51
N ALA A 15 37.11 -46.57 35.82
CA ALA A 15 37.07 -46.55 34.37
C ALA A 15 38.18 -45.64 33.85
N VAL A 16 39.03 -46.19 33.04
CA VAL A 16 40.10 -45.50 32.28
C VAL A 16 39.47 -44.60 31.22
N LEU A 17 39.70 -43.29 31.28
CA LEU A 17 39.31 -42.33 30.22
C LEU A 17 40.39 -42.37 29.11
N THR A 18 40.02 -42.82 27.93
CA THR A 18 40.69 -42.48 26.67
C THR A 18 40.03 -41.26 26.09
N SER A 19 40.74 -40.13 26.08
CA SER A 19 40.33 -38.88 25.47
C SER A 19 40.48 -38.95 23.94
N ALA A 20 39.35 -39.05 23.24
CA ALA A 20 39.27 -38.77 21.82
C ALA A 20 38.88 -37.30 21.64
N SER A 21 39.82 -36.47 21.18
CA SER A 21 39.56 -35.08 20.82
C SER A 21 38.75 -35.05 19.52
N MET A 22 37.44 -34.78 19.62
CA MET A 22 36.65 -34.35 18.47
C MET A 22 36.87 -32.86 18.26
N LEU A 23 37.51 -32.51 17.14
CA LEU A 23 37.48 -31.13 16.60
C LEU A 23 36.05 -30.83 16.14
N ALA A 24 35.29 -30.10 16.92
CA ALA A 24 34.03 -29.50 16.47
C ALA A 24 34.40 -28.30 15.60
N LEU A 25 34.16 -28.41 14.31
CA LEU A 25 34.08 -27.23 13.41
C LEU A 25 32.91 -26.37 13.87
N ALA A 26 33.22 -25.23 14.45
CA ALA A 26 32.21 -24.20 14.74
C ALA A 26 31.69 -23.66 13.40
N VAL A 27 30.44 -23.96 13.07
CA VAL A 27 29.67 -23.26 12.06
C VAL A 27 29.47 -21.83 12.60
N PRO A 28 29.82 -20.77 11.86
CA PRO A 28 29.50 -19.42 12.30
C PRO A 28 27.98 -19.34 12.42
N ALA A 29 27.48 -19.05 13.62
CA ALA A 29 26.09 -18.66 13.82
C ALA A 29 25.82 -17.48 12.90
N GLY A 30 24.83 -17.60 12.04
CA GLY A 30 24.32 -16.48 11.26
C GLY A 30 24.04 -15.34 12.24
N ALA A 31 24.48 -14.14 11.92
CA ALA A 31 24.20 -12.97 12.71
C ALA A 31 22.66 -12.84 12.78
N GLU A 32 22.08 -12.98 13.98
CA GLU A 32 20.72 -12.54 14.20
C GLU A 32 20.63 -11.08 13.75
N PRO A 33 19.54 -10.68 13.06
CA PRO A 33 19.34 -9.28 12.74
C PRO A 33 19.41 -8.49 14.05
N ALA A 34 20.26 -7.46 14.07
CA ALA A 34 20.38 -6.60 15.23
C ALA A 34 18.98 -6.07 15.56
N ALA A 35 18.52 -6.30 16.78
CA ALA A 35 17.27 -5.74 17.26
C ALA A 35 17.34 -4.21 17.05
N ALA A 36 16.26 -3.63 16.48
CA ALA A 36 16.15 -2.19 16.33
C ALA A 36 16.41 -1.53 17.71
N THR A 37 17.43 -0.71 17.80
CA THR A 37 17.82 -0.03 19.05
C THR A 37 17.05 1.27 19.26
N GLY A 38 16.15 1.64 18.34
CA GLY A 38 15.42 2.88 18.33
C GLY A 38 14.22 2.91 19.28
N GLU A 39 13.80 4.12 19.61
CA GLU A 39 12.64 4.37 20.47
C GLU A 39 11.35 4.44 19.64
N PHE A 40 10.28 3.83 20.14
CA PHE A 40 8.92 3.94 19.61
C PHE A 40 7.92 4.12 20.77
N GLU A 41 7.11 5.17 20.67
CA GLU A 41 6.04 5.47 21.62
C GLU A 41 4.78 5.82 20.85
N GLN A 42 3.60 5.46 21.36
CA GLN A 42 2.34 5.92 20.79
C GLN A 42 1.28 6.17 21.85
N GLN A 43 0.34 7.08 21.55
CA GLN A 43 -0.79 7.41 22.40
C GLN A 43 -2.02 7.69 21.53
N VAL A 44 -3.20 7.49 22.10
CA VAL A 44 -4.46 7.94 21.50
C VAL A 44 -4.58 9.44 21.71
N LEU A 45 -4.71 10.21 20.62
CA LEU A 45 -4.76 11.67 20.69
C LEU A 45 -6.19 12.23 20.56
N PHE A 46 -6.98 11.68 19.62
CA PHE A 46 -8.39 12.08 19.47
C PHE A 46 -9.27 10.84 19.52
N LYS A 47 -10.28 10.89 20.34
CA LYS A 47 -11.27 9.80 20.48
C LYS A 47 -12.58 10.35 21.00
N ALA A 48 -13.71 9.95 20.41
CA ALA A 48 -15.04 10.40 20.78
C ALA A 48 -15.36 10.21 22.29
N SER A 49 -14.85 9.14 22.91
CA SER A 49 -15.05 8.91 24.35
C SER A 49 -14.20 9.79 25.27
N GLN A 50 -13.17 10.44 24.75
CA GLN A 50 -12.24 11.32 25.49
C GLN A 50 -12.52 12.81 25.22
N ASP A 51 -13.01 13.12 24.03
CA ASP A 51 -13.31 14.48 23.57
C ASP A 51 -14.82 14.59 23.31
N PRO A 52 -15.64 14.86 24.34
CA PRO A 52 -17.10 14.86 24.22
C PRO A 52 -17.59 15.99 23.31
N GLY A 53 -18.66 15.73 22.58
CA GLY A 53 -19.25 16.65 21.60
C GLY A 53 -19.12 16.13 20.18
N TYR A 54 -18.25 15.17 19.95
CA TYR A 54 -18.00 14.55 18.64
C TYR A 54 -18.33 13.07 18.65
N ALA A 55 -18.92 12.60 17.55
CA ALA A 55 -19.17 11.18 17.34
C ALA A 55 -17.95 10.46 16.76
N CYS A 56 -17.05 11.20 16.09
CA CYS A 56 -15.91 10.65 15.36
C CYS A 56 -14.84 11.71 15.10
N PHE A 57 -13.58 11.28 15.00
CA PHE A 57 -12.49 12.12 14.52
C PHE A 57 -11.85 11.48 13.29
N ARG A 58 -11.59 12.29 12.26
CA ARG A 58 -11.01 11.82 11.01
C ARG A 58 -10.00 12.82 10.44
N ILE A 59 -9.36 12.45 9.35
CA ILE A 59 -8.54 13.30 8.47
C ILE A 59 -7.44 14.03 9.26
N PRO A 60 -6.45 13.30 9.78
CA PRO A 60 -5.36 13.87 10.55
C PRO A 60 -4.41 14.70 9.68
N ALA A 61 -3.94 15.83 10.20
CA ALA A 61 -2.82 16.58 9.64
C ALA A 61 -1.95 17.12 10.79
N VAL A 62 -0.62 17.18 10.60
CA VAL A 62 0.30 17.63 11.64
C VAL A 62 1.41 18.50 11.09
N VAL A 63 1.72 19.59 11.77
CA VAL A 63 2.87 20.46 11.45
C VAL A 63 3.67 20.81 12.70
N ARG A 64 4.93 21.15 12.49
CA ARG A 64 5.80 21.78 13.49
C ARG A 64 5.96 23.25 13.16
N THR A 65 5.56 24.10 14.09
CA THR A 65 5.67 25.56 13.92
C THR A 65 7.13 26.02 13.97
N ALA A 66 7.40 27.26 13.55
CA ALA A 66 8.72 27.86 13.65
C ALA A 66 9.24 27.97 15.10
N LYS A 67 8.35 27.91 16.11
CA LYS A 67 8.72 27.88 17.53
C LYS A 67 8.93 26.46 18.07
N GLY A 68 8.73 25.43 17.25
CA GLY A 68 8.88 24.03 17.63
C GLY A 68 7.62 23.40 18.24
N THR A 69 6.49 24.11 18.31
CA THR A 69 5.21 23.55 18.76
C THR A 69 4.66 22.59 17.69
N LEU A 70 4.18 21.42 18.09
CA LEU A 70 3.42 20.54 17.21
C LEU A 70 1.95 20.92 17.26
N LEU A 71 1.33 21.02 16.08
CA LEU A 71 -0.10 21.23 15.92
C LEU A 71 -0.70 20.01 15.22
N ALA A 72 -1.50 19.23 15.93
CA ALA A 72 -2.24 18.09 15.41
C ALA A 72 -3.68 18.50 15.11
N PHE A 73 -4.03 18.49 13.83
CA PHE A 73 -5.37 18.81 13.34
C PHE A 73 -6.16 17.54 13.07
N ALA A 74 -7.49 17.65 13.16
CA ALA A 74 -8.43 16.63 12.74
C ALA A 74 -9.78 17.27 12.36
N GLU A 75 -10.60 16.53 11.65
CA GLU A 75 -12.03 16.78 11.56
C GLU A 75 -12.72 16.24 12.81
N GLY A 76 -13.40 17.10 13.57
CA GLY A 76 -14.31 16.74 14.63
C GLY A 76 -15.72 16.60 14.05
N ARG A 77 -16.20 15.37 13.87
CA ARG A 77 -17.50 15.07 13.26
C ARG A 77 -18.56 14.93 14.33
N VAL A 78 -19.51 15.86 14.36
CA VAL A 78 -20.47 16.00 15.46
C VAL A 78 -21.51 14.88 15.50
N LEU A 79 -22.08 14.52 14.34
CA LEU A 79 -23.24 13.61 14.30
C LEU A 79 -22.87 12.14 14.02
N ASN A 80 -21.90 11.90 13.13
CA ASN A 80 -21.48 10.56 12.68
C ASN A 80 -20.12 10.64 11.97
N CYS A 81 -19.60 9.51 11.48
CA CYS A 81 -18.34 9.47 10.72
C CYS A 81 -18.50 9.74 9.20
N GLY A 82 -19.62 10.28 8.72
CA GLY A 82 -19.84 10.64 7.32
C GLY A 82 -19.03 11.85 6.87
N ASP A 83 -18.77 11.99 5.57
CA ASP A 83 -17.92 13.03 4.99
C ASP A 83 -18.66 14.36 4.78
N ALA A 84 -19.95 14.41 5.05
CA ALA A 84 -20.76 15.61 5.05
C ALA A 84 -21.73 15.59 6.24
N ALA A 85 -21.68 16.60 7.03
CA ALA A 85 -22.55 16.88 8.17
C ALA A 85 -22.05 18.16 8.86
N ASP A 86 -22.34 18.29 10.14
CA ASP A 86 -21.71 19.25 11.04
C ASP A 86 -20.29 18.74 11.37
N VAL A 87 -19.28 19.38 10.76
CA VAL A 87 -17.87 18.99 10.86
C VAL A 87 -17.01 20.21 11.16
N ASP A 88 -16.33 20.16 12.31
CA ASP A 88 -15.39 21.18 12.75
C ASP A 88 -13.95 20.82 12.37
N ILE A 89 -13.11 21.82 12.14
CA ILE A 89 -11.66 21.61 12.23
C ILE A 89 -11.23 21.86 13.67
N VAL A 90 -10.58 20.86 14.25
CA VAL A 90 -10.08 20.89 15.62
C VAL A 90 -8.56 20.74 15.67
N VAL A 91 -7.94 21.24 16.75
CA VAL A 91 -6.50 21.14 16.96
C VAL A 91 -6.15 20.79 18.41
N LYS A 92 -5.08 20.01 18.59
CA LYS A 92 -4.37 19.85 19.86
C LYS A 92 -2.92 20.29 19.66
N ARG A 93 -2.33 20.90 20.70
CA ARG A 93 -0.97 21.49 20.66
C ARG A 93 -0.05 20.76 21.62
N SER A 94 1.21 20.56 21.22
CA SER A 94 2.27 20.04 22.08
C SER A 94 3.51 20.94 22.00
N THR A 95 4.09 21.26 23.15
CA THR A 95 5.34 22.03 23.27
C THR A 95 6.50 21.19 23.81
N ASP A 96 6.34 19.87 23.87
CA ASP A 96 7.28 18.91 24.42
C ASP A 96 7.49 17.71 23.46
N ASP A 97 7.52 18.01 22.15
CA ASP A 97 7.76 17.03 21.08
C ASP A 97 6.72 15.89 21.04
N GLY A 98 5.47 16.22 21.31
CA GLY A 98 4.36 15.26 21.22
C GLY A 98 4.19 14.33 22.43
N ARG A 99 4.91 14.56 23.54
CA ARG A 99 4.78 13.77 24.76
C ARG A 99 3.51 14.09 25.51
N THR A 100 3.16 15.36 25.60
CA THR A 100 1.88 15.82 26.16
C THR A 100 1.19 16.80 25.23
N TRP A 101 -0.14 16.85 25.34
CA TRP A 101 -0.98 17.64 24.44
C TRP A 101 -1.98 18.49 25.22
N SER A 102 -2.29 19.67 24.69
CA SER A 102 -3.33 20.54 25.21
C SER A 102 -4.71 19.89 25.10
N PRO A 103 -5.72 20.39 25.85
CA PRO A 103 -7.12 20.12 25.52
C PRO A 103 -7.42 20.48 24.05
N LEU A 104 -8.43 19.83 23.48
CA LEU A 104 -8.93 20.12 22.15
C LEU A 104 -9.40 21.59 22.04
N GLN A 105 -9.04 22.24 20.95
CA GLN A 105 -9.50 23.56 20.56
C GLN A 105 -10.19 23.46 19.20
N VAL A 106 -11.33 24.13 19.04
CA VAL A 106 -12.00 24.32 17.74
C VAL A 106 -11.28 25.44 17.00
N VAL A 107 -10.85 25.17 15.78
CA VAL A 107 -10.22 26.12 14.86
C VAL A 107 -11.27 26.79 13.99
N ASN A 108 -12.16 25.99 13.41
CA ASN A 108 -13.27 26.42 12.59
C ASN A 108 -14.50 25.56 12.90
N GLU A 109 -15.57 26.20 13.33
CA GLU A 109 -16.81 25.53 13.73
C GLU A 109 -17.71 25.38 12.48
N GLY A 110 -18.22 24.16 12.27
CA GLY A 110 -19.11 23.84 11.14
C GLY A 110 -20.48 24.49 11.25
N ASP A 111 -21.02 24.57 12.47
CA ASP A 111 -22.37 25.14 12.76
C ASP A 111 -23.46 24.54 11.84
N GLY A 112 -23.36 23.24 11.57
CA GLY A 112 -24.24 22.48 10.69
C GLY A 112 -23.70 22.26 9.28
N ASP A 113 -22.63 22.94 8.89
CA ASP A 113 -21.90 22.76 7.63
C ASP A 113 -20.61 21.95 7.82
N THR A 114 -19.89 21.70 6.75
CA THR A 114 -18.65 20.95 6.76
C THR A 114 -17.47 21.86 6.53
N HIS A 115 -16.54 21.92 7.47
CA HIS A 115 -15.17 22.37 7.29
C HIS A 115 -14.24 21.16 7.44
N GLY A 116 -13.53 20.81 6.37
CA GLY A 116 -12.79 19.54 6.34
C GLY A 116 -11.52 19.59 5.53
N ASN A 117 -10.86 18.44 5.43
CA ASN A 117 -9.63 18.27 4.69
C ASN A 117 -8.51 19.25 5.11
N PRO A 118 -8.10 19.33 6.37
CA PRO A 118 -7.09 20.27 6.82
C PRO A 118 -5.75 20.01 6.12
N ALA A 119 -5.19 21.08 5.52
CA ALA A 119 -3.88 21.08 4.87
C ALA A 119 -3.04 22.26 5.39
N PRO A 120 -2.43 22.13 6.58
CA PRO A 120 -1.63 23.17 7.18
C PRO A 120 -0.29 23.35 6.48
N VAL A 121 0.16 24.62 6.34
CA VAL A 121 1.48 25.00 5.83
C VAL A 121 2.09 26.01 6.79
N VAL A 122 3.38 25.88 7.09
CA VAL A 122 4.10 26.83 7.95
C VAL A 122 5.02 27.70 7.11
N ASP A 123 4.79 29.00 7.10
CA ASP A 123 5.75 29.98 6.60
C ASP A 123 6.84 30.17 7.66
N ARG A 124 8.02 29.64 7.41
CA ARG A 124 9.16 29.66 8.34
C ARG A 124 9.80 31.05 8.46
N GLU A 125 9.57 31.94 7.50
CA GLU A 125 10.13 33.30 7.52
C GLU A 125 9.36 34.19 8.50
N THR A 126 8.04 34.10 8.48
CA THR A 126 7.16 34.92 9.33
C THR A 126 6.71 34.18 10.60
N GLY A 127 6.76 32.86 10.61
CA GLY A 127 6.19 32.00 11.65
C GLY A 127 4.66 31.84 11.53
N ARG A 128 4.05 32.39 10.48
CA ARG A 128 2.62 32.23 10.21
C ARG A 128 2.30 30.78 9.87
N ILE A 129 1.20 30.30 10.40
CA ILE A 129 0.63 29.01 10.08
C ILE A 129 -0.58 29.26 9.21
N LEU A 130 -0.59 28.73 7.99
CA LEU A 130 -1.70 28.79 7.05
C LEU A 130 -2.39 27.44 7.09
N LEU A 131 -3.73 27.44 7.06
CA LEU A 131 -4.55 26.24 7.05
C LEU A 131 -5.50 26.30 5.87
N ALA A 132 -5.18 25.57 4.83
CA ALA A 132 -6.11 25.32 3.74
C ALA A 132 -7.14 24.27 4.20
N GLU A 133 -8.38 24.48 3.81
CA GLU A 133 -9.50 23.61 4.14
C GLU A 133 -10.51 23.59 3.02
N THR A 134 -11.41 22.64 3.03
CA THR A 134 -12.53 22.56 2.11
C THR A 134 -13.83 22.82 2.87
N TYR A 135 -14.64 23.75 2.35
CA TYR A 135 -15.98 24.03 2.84
C TYR A 135 -17.04 23.41 1.92
N ASN A 136 -18.12 22.89 2.47
CA ASN A 136 -19.38 22.60 1.80
C ASN A 136 -20.53 22.62 2.81
N THR A 137 -21.76 22.78 2.31
CA THR A 137 -22.92 22.64 3.19
C THR A 137 -22.98 21.21 3.76
N GLY A 138 -23.41 21.07 5.01
CA GLY A 138 -23.48 19.78 5.70
C GLY A 138 -24.44 18.76 5.08
N ARG A 139 -25.01 19.06 3.91
CA ARG A 139 -25.89 18.19 3.12
C ARG A 139 -25.24 17.63 1.87
N THR A 140 -24.06 18.14 1.52
CA THR A 140 -23.37 17.79 0.27
C THR A 140 -22.28 16.77 0.56
N ASP A 141 -22.40 15.56 0.02
CA ASP A 141 -21.35 14.55 -0.01
C ASP A 141 -20.99 14.20 -1.46
N SER A 142 -19.95 13.39 -1.66
CA SER A 142 -19.47 12.99 -2.99
C SER A 142 -20.53 12.29 -3.85
N ALA A 143 -21.53 11.67 -3.24
CA ALA A 143 -22.62 10.98 -3.95
C ALA A 143 -23.80 11.92 -4.26
N SER A 144 -23.96 12.99 -3.48
CA SER A 144 -25.07 13.93 -3.59
C SER A 144 -24.69 15.33 -4.12
N CYS A 145 -23.42 15.50 -4.53
CA CYS A 145 -22.88 16.75 -5.04
C CYS A 145 -23.50 17.10 -6.40
N ALA A 146 -24.45 18.03 -6.42
CA ALA A 146 -25.03 18.57 -7.65
C ALA A 146 -24.00 19.45 -8.37
N VAL A 147 -23.96 19.38 -9.70
CA VAL A 147 -23.00 20.15 -10.50
C VAL A 147 -23.61 21.52 -10.90
N PRO A 148 -22.92 22.68 -10.62
CA PRO A 148 -21.67 22.77 -9.85
C PRO A 148 -21.86 22.44 -8.38
N CYS A 149 -20.87 21.73 -7.82
CA CYS A 149 -20.84 21.38 -6.40
C CYS A 149 -20.58 22.64 -5.54
N ASP A 150 -21.16 22.70 -4.35
CA ASP A 150 -20.94 23.81 -3.40
C ASP A 150 -19.65 23.67 -2.60
N ARG A 151 -18.80 22.68 -2.92
CA ARG A 151 -17.54 22.42 -2.24
C ARG A 151 -16.45 23.36 -2.74
N ALA A 152 -15.88 24.14 -1.83
CA ALA A 152 -15.01 25.27 -2.15
C ALA A 152 -13.75 25.31 -1.27
N PRO A 153 -12.61 25.82 -1.81
CA PRO A 153 -11.38 26.03 -1.04
C PRO A 153 -11.50 27.25 -0.11
N TYR A 154 -11.09 27.05 1.15
CA TYR A 154 -10.99 28.11 2.15
C TYR A 154 -9.61 28.15 2.77
N MET A 155 -9.21 29.29 3.34
CA MET A 155 -7.93 29.49 4.00
C MET A 155 -8.08 30.30 5.26
N GLN A 156 -7.44 29.84 6.36
CA GLN A 156 -7.27 30.61 7.58
C GLN A 156 -5.78 30.66 7.95
N HIS A 157 -5.44 31.52 8.92
CA HIS A 157 -4.08 31.59 9.45
C HIS A 157 -4.05 31.86 10.93
N SER A 158 -2.91 31.51 11.54
CA SER A 158 -2.53 31.88 12.88
C SER A 158 -1.17 32.57 12.87
N ASP A 159 -1.05 33.71 13.56
CA ASP A 159 0.21 34.46 13.78
C ASP A 159 0.76 34.29 15.19
N ASP A 160 0.09 33.51 16.04
CA ASP A 160 0.41 33.33 17.45
C ASP A 160 0.67 31.87 17.86
N ASP A 161 1.26 31.10 16.95
CA ASP A 161 1.66 29.72 17.19
C ASP A 161 0.45 28.76 17.38
N GLY A 162 -0.64 29.02 16.65
CA GLY A 162 -1.86 28.20 16.69
C GLY A 162 -2.75 28.42 17.91
N LEU A 163 -2.55 29.51 18.66
CA LEU A 163 -3.40 29.85 19.82
C LEU A 163 -4.72 30.47 19.39
N THR A 164 -4.69 31.34 18.37
CA THR A 164 -5.88 31.93 17.77
C THR A 164 -5.83 31.87 16.25
N TRP A 165 -6.98 31.90 15.62
CA TRP A 165 -7.12 31.75 14.17
C TRP A 165 -7.93 32.89 13.56
N SER A 166 -7.56 33.30 12.35
CA SER A 166 -8.33 34.23 11.56
C SER A 166 -9.68 33.63 11.14
N ARG A 167 -10.59 34.46 10.66
CA ARG A 167 -11.77 33.94 9.97
C ARG A 167 -11.38 33.27 8.65
N PRO A 168 -12.08 32.22 8.22
CA PRO A 168 -11.84 31.59 6.92
C PRO A 168 -12.05 32.59 5.77
N ARG A 169 -11.15 32.57 4.79
CA ARG A 169 -11.25 33.32 3.53
C ARG A 169 -11.62 32.35 2.41
N ASP A 170 -12.67 32.66 1.68
CA ASP A 170 -13.04 31.94 0.46
C ASP A 170 -12.00 32.20 -0.63
N LEU A 171 -11.45 31.14 -1.23
CA LEU A 171 -10.47 31.16 -2.32
C LEU A 171 -11.07 30.73 -3.67
N SER A 172 -12.39 30.66 -3.80
CA SER A 172 -13.03 30.16 -5.02
C SER A 172 -12.66 30.98 -6.26
N ASP A 173 -12.52 32.31 -6.11
CA ASP A 173 -12.13 33.19 -7.21
C ASP A 173 -10.68 32.95 -7.68
N GLU A 174 -9.81 32.43 -6.80
CA GLU A 174 -8.39 32.15 -7.09
C GLU A 174 -8.19 30.71 -7.55
N LEU A 175 -8.87 29.74 -6.92
CA LEU A 175 -8.53 28.32 -6.98
C LEU A 175 -9.62 27.40 -7.53
N LEU A 176 -10.78 27.92 -7.94
CA LEU A 176 -11.89 27.11 -8.44
C LEU A 176 -12.34 27.53 -9.83
N PRO A 177 -11.57 27.20 -10.89
CA PRO A 177 -11.99 27.47 -12.25
C PRO A 177 -13.30 26.75 -12.60
N ALA A 178 -14.10 27.34 -13.50
CA ALA A 178 -15.46 26.88 -13.78
C ALA A 178 -15.61 25.43 -14.25
N ASN A 179 -14.55 24.84 -14.79
CA ASN A 179 -14.52 23.41 -15.15
C ASN A 179 -14.17 22.48 -13.99
N TRP A 180 -13.65 22.98 -12.86
CA TRP A 180 -13.47 22.23 -11.63
C TRP A 180 -14.78 22.29 -10.82
N ASN A 181 -15.79 21.64 -11.31
CA ASN A 181 -17.17 21.87 -10.91
C ASN A 181 -17.77 20.76 -10.04
N SER A 182 -16.95 19.83 -9.59
CA SER A 182 -17.35 18.76 -8.69
C SER A 182 -16.38 18.67 -7.49
N TRP A 183 -16.34 17.58 -6.79
CA TRP A 183 -15.75 17.32 -5.50
C TRP A 183 -14.32 17.88 -5.30
N TYR A 184 -14.19 19.18 -4.99
CA TYR A 184 -12.91 19.81 -4.67
C TYR A 184 -12.41 19.34 -3.31
N ALA A 185 -11.13 18.99 -3.18
CA ALA A 185 -10.51 18.60 -1.92
C ALA A 185 -9.09 19.17 -1.80
N THR A 186 -8.82 19.84 -0.66
CA THR A 186 -7.47 20.22 -0.24
C THR A 186 -6.75 19.00 0.37
N GLY A 187 -5.46 18.83 0.14
CA GLY A 187 -4.62 17.77 0.70
C GLY A 187 -5.28 16.37 0.69
N PRO A 188 -5.83 15.89 1.85
CA PRO A 188 -5.53 16.40 3.19
C PRO A 188 -4.15 15.92 3.60
N VAL A 189 -3.37 16.72 4.23
CA VAL A 189 -2.05 16.52 4.85
C VAL A 189 -1.26 17.82 4.76
N HIS A 190 -0.17 17.95 5.51
CA HIS A 190 0.61 19.19 5.51
C HIS A 190 1.12 19.57 4.11
N GLY A 191 1.20 20.88 3.85
CA GLY A 191 1.91 21.44 2.71
C GLY A 191 3.35 21.78 3.05
N LEU A 192 4.09 22.31 2.09
CA LEU A 192 5.51 22.62 2.21
C LEU A 192 5.79 24.12 2.05
N GLN A 193 6.86 24.59 2.69
CA GLN A 193 7.62 25.75 2.21
C GLN A 193 8.90 25.24 1.57
N LEU A 194 9.08 25.50 0.28
CA LEU A 194 10.24 25.02 -0.47
C LEU A 194 11.54 25.72 0.03
N THR A 195 12.61 24.93 0.10
CA THR A 195 13.93 25.41 0.54
C THR A 195 14.94 25.51 -0.59
N GLY A 196 14.75 24.74 -1.66
CA GLY A 196 15.63 24.64 -2.82
C GLY A 196 14.94 24.93 -4.14
N GLY A 197 15.53 24.45 -5.23
CA GLY A 197 14.98 24.60 -6.57
C GLY A 197 14.95 26.06 -7.05
N GLY A 198 14.00 26.35 -7.92
CA GLY A 198 13.83 27.68 -8.52
C GLY A 198 13.07 28.69 -7.66
N HIS A 199 12.37 28.24 -6.60
CA HIS A 199 11.42 29.05 -5.82
C HIS A 199 11.58 28.86 -4.30
N PRO A 200 12.74 29.20 -3.71
CA PRO A 200 12.92 29.10 -2.26
C PRO A 200 11.96 30.07 -1.54
N GLY A 201 11.30 29.60 -0.48
CA GLY A 201 10.29 30.36 0.26
C GLY A 201 8.84 30.17 -0.24
N ARG A 202 8.64 29.60 -1.42
CA ARG A 202 7.30 29.31 -1.96
C ARG A 202 6.57 28.32 -1.06
N LEU A 203 5.29 28.60 -0.81
CA LEU A 203 4.38 27.70 -0.12
C LEU A 203 3.63 26.83 -1.14
N VAL A 204 3.50 25.54 -0.86
CA VAL A 204 2.86 24.57 -1.76
C VAL A 204 1.97 23.60 -0.99
N PHE A 205 0.77 23.31 -1.48
CA PHE A 205 -0.06 22.18 -1.02
C PHE A 205 -0.77 21.51 -2.20
N GLY A 206 -1.23 20.27 -2.01
CA GLY A 206 -1.91 19.51 -3.03
C GLY A 206 -3.42 19.69 -3.01
N VAL A 207 -4.07 19.55 -4.17
CA VAL A 207 -5.53 19.48 -4.31
C VAL A 207 -5.94 18.46 -5.36
N ASN A 208 -7.16 17.97 -5.25
CA ASN A 208 -7.80 17.21 -6.33
C ASN A 208 -9.25 17.66 -6.54
N THR A 209 -9.74 17.48 -7.76
CA THR A 209 -11.12 17.79 -8.12
C THR A 209 -11.51 17.07 -9.42
N GLU A 210 -12.77 17.20 -9.83
CA GLU A 210 -13.30 16.59 -11.05
C GLU A 210 -14.05 17.59 -11.91
N THR A 211 -14.07 17.32 -13.23
CA THR A 211 -15.01 17.91 -14.17
C THR A 211 -16.15 16.93 -14.42
N TRP A 212 -17.38 17.41 -14.30
CA TRP A 212 -18.59 16.65 -14.60
C TRP A 212 -19.43 17.35 -15.66
N GLU A 213 -20.04 16.53 -16.52
CA GLU A 213 -21.08 16.95 -17.47
C GLU A 213 -22.38 16.21 -17.14
N GLY A 214 -23.38 16.96 -16.69
CA GLY A 214 -24.60 16.36 -16.16
C GLY A 214 -24.33 15.51 -14.93
N ASN A 215 -24.60 14.21 -14.98
CA ASN A 215 -24.49 13.28 -13.85
C ASN A 215 -23.30 12.31 -13.97
N ARG A 216 -22.29 12.64 -14.76
CA ARG A 216 -21.12 11.78 -14.95
C ARG A 216 -19.82 12.57 -14.93
N PRO A 217 -18.73 12.00 -14.38
CA PRO A 217 -17.41 12.57 -14.49
C PRO A 217 -16.94 12.52 -15.95
N THR A 218 -16.19 13.53 -16.38
CA THR A 218 -15.52 13.59 -17.69
C THR A 218 -14.02 13.74 -17.56
N ALA A 219 -13.52 14.30 -16.44
CA ALA A 219 -12.10 14.37 -16.14
C ALA A 219 -11.85 14.38 -14.62
N ASN A 220 -10.69 13.88 -14.20
CA ASN A 220 -10.11 14.06 -12.89
C ASN A 220 -8.90 15.00 -12.99
N HIS A 221 -8.70 15.83 -11.97
CA HIS A 221 -7.59 16.77 -11.89
C HIS A 221 -6.87 16.59 -10.56
N ALA A 222 -5.55 16.42 -10.62
CA ALA A 222 -4.65 16.50 -9.49
C ALA A 222 -3.74 17.71 -9.68
N ALA A 223 -3.64 18.60 -8.70
CA ALA A 223 -2.90 19.83 -8.86
C ALA A 223 -2.12 20.25 -7.61
N LEU A 224 -1.09 21.08 -7.82
CA LEU A 224 -0.39 21.82 -6.79
C LEU A 224 -0.87 23.26 -6.76
N ILE A 225 -1.06 23.77 -5.57
CA ILE A 225 -1.42 25.16 -5.32
C ILE A 225 -0.20 25.84 -4.71
N THR A 226 0.16 27.02 -5.23
CA THR A 226 1.40 27.71 -4.86
C THR A 226 1.14 29.14 -4.40
N SER A 227 2.02 29.68 -3.53
CA SER A 227 2.06 31.08 -3.14
C SER A 227 3.49 31.55 -3.00
N ASP A 228 3.83 32.67 -3.62
CA ASP A 228 5.14 33.33 -3.54
C ASP A 228 5.15 34.56 -2.60
N ASP A 229 4.04 34.87 -1.94
CA ASP A 229 3.87 36.07 -1.12
C ASP A 229 3.41 35.80 0.33
N GLY A 230 3.77 34.61 0.86
CA GLY A 230 3.45 34.21 2.22
C GLY A 230 1.96 33.91 2.43
N GLY A 231 1.26 33.43 1.40
CA GLY A 231 -0.13 33.01 1.44
C GLY A 231 -1.16 34.13 1.30
N ASN A 232 -0.74 35.35 0.83
CA ASN A 232 -1.69 36.42 0.55
C ASN A 232 -2.46 36.15 -0.75
N HIS A 233 -1.79 35.63 -1.77
CA HIS A 233 -2.38 35.17 -3.02
C HIS A 233 -1.96 33.72 -3.31
N TRP A 234 -2.84 32.99 -3.98
CA TRP A 234 -2.63 31.61 -4.34
C TRP A 234 -2.92 31.37 -5.81
N ASP A 235 -2.06 30.61 -6.47
CA ASP A 235 -2.15 30.26 -7.87
C ASP A 235 -2.28 28.74 -8.04
N ILE A 236 -3.00 28.33 -9.12
CA ILE A 236 -3.00 26.95 -9.56
C ILE A 236 -1.73 26.69 -10.36
N GLY A 237 -0.83 25.88 -9.82
CA GLY A 237 0.41 25.47 -10.47
C GLY A 237 0.25 24.21 -11.31
N ALA A 238 1.16 23.25 -11.10
CA ALA A 238 1.16 21.96 -11.79
C ALA A 238 -0.19 21.28 -11.71
N THR A 239 -0.72 20.90 -12.88
CA THR A 239 -2.00 20.20 -13.01
C THR A 239 -1.85 19.00 -13.93
N ASP A 240 -2.27 17.83 -13.45
CA ASP A 240 -2.43 16.63 -14.25
C ASP A 240 -3.91 16.31 -14.43
N THR A 241 -4.34 16.17 -15.69
CA THR A 241 -5.73 15.98 -16.04
C THR A 241 -5.94 14.67 -16.77
N TRP A 242 -6.71 13.78 -16.15
CA TRP A 242 -7.06 12.48 -16.70
C TRP A 242 -8.50 12.48 -17.21
N PRO A 243 -8.71 12.45 -18.54
CA PRO A 243 -10.06 12.30 -19.09
C PRO A 243 -10.57 10.88 -18.84
N ILE A 244 -11.90 10.76 -18.70
CA ILE A 244 -12.52 9.44 -18.66
C ILE A 244 -12.36 8.76 -20.03
N ALA A 245 -11.98 7.48 -20.03
CA ALA A 245 -11.81 6.70 -21.25
C ALA A 245 -13.17 6.32 -21.88
N GLU A 246 -13.15 5.88 -23.14
CA GLU A 246 -14.37 5.49 -23.89
C GLU A 246 -15.18 4.38 -23.21
N ASP A 247 -14.51 3.52 -22.43
CA ASP A 247 -15.15 2.44 -21.66
C ASP A 247 -15.77 2.93 -20.34
N GLY A 248 -15.71 4.23 -20.04
CA GLY A 248 -16.29 4.85 -18.85
C GLY A 248 -15.43 4.67 -17.58
N THR A 249 -14.14 4.36 -17.72
CA THR A 249 -13.19 4.26 -16.60
C THR A 249 -12.10 5.31 -16.68
N PHE A 250 -11.50 5.67 -15.55
CA PHE A 250 -10.23 6.40 -15.53
C PHE A 250 -9.06 5.44 -15.69
N ARG A 251 -8.02 5.82 -16.42
CA ARG A 251 -6.75 5.07 -16.45
C ARG A 251 -5.93 5.34 -15.21
N GLN A 252 -5.92 6.60 -14.78
CA GLN A 252 -5.38 7.09 -13.53
C GLN A 252 -6.39 8.04 -12.91
N LYS A 253 -6.53 8.01 -11.59
CA LYS A 253 -7.38 8.94 -10.85
C LYS A 253 -6.69 9.38 -9.57
N PRO A 254 -5.56 10.11 -9.67
CA PRO A 254 -4.84 10.58 -8.51
C PRO A 254 -5.71 11.55 -7.70
N SER A 255 -5.77 11.31 -6.40
CA SER A 255 -6.51 12.11 -5.42
C SER A 255 -5.74 12.17 -4.11
N GLU A 256 -6.20 13.02 -3.16
CA GLU A 256 -5.63 13.11 -1.80
C GLU A 256 -4.10 13.12 -1.81
N ILE A 257 -3.53 14.27 -2.18
CA ILE A 257 -2.14 14.45 -2.58
C ILE A 257 -1.26 14.83 -1.40
N ALA A 258 -0.22 14.03 -1.14
CA ALA A 258 0.90 14.35 -0.26
C ALA A 258 2.13 14.75 -1.06
N LEU A 259 2.99 15.60 -0.49
CA LEU A 259 4.18 16.10 -1.18
C LEU A 259 5.40 16.22 -0.25
N THR A 260 6.59 16.13 -0.81
CA THR A 260 7.86 16.36 -0.11
C THR A 260 8.91 16.92 -1.07
N GLU A 261 9.85 17.73 -0.56
CA GLU A 261 10.98 18.25 -1.34
C GLU A 261 12.10 17.21 -1.41
N ARG A 262 12.61 16.93 -2.62
CA ARG A 262 13.75 16.05 -2.87
C ARG A 262 15.08 16.76 -2.58
N ALA A 263 16.19 15.99 -2.58
CA ALA A 263 17.54 16.54 -2.40
C ALA A 263 17.95 17.54 -3.49
N ASP A 264 17.43 17.38 -4.70
CA ASP A 264 17.70 18.27 -5.84
C ASP A 264 16.78 19.51 -5.88
N GLY A 265 15.89 19.67 -4.88
CA GLY A 265 14.92 20.77 -4.80
C GLY A 265 13.67 20.55 -5.66
N SER A 266 13.53 19.41 -6.31
CA SER A 266 12.26 19.03 -6.97
C SER A 266 11.23 18.59 -5.93
N VAL A 267 9.94 18.67 -6.29
CA VAL A 267 8.82 18.27 -5.43
C VAL A 267 8.32 16.90 -5.89
N LEU A 268 8.46 15.89 -5.02
CA LEU A 268 7.82 14.59 -5.19
C LEU A 268 6.39 14.67 -4.67
N VAL A 269 5.46 14.15 -5.45
CA VAL A 269 4.04 14.15 -5.15
C VAL A 269 3.52 12.72 -5.19
N SER A 270 2.86 12.28 -4.12
CA SER A 270 2.20 10.97 -4.04
C SER A 270 0.70 11.13 -3.89
N GLY A 271 -0.05 10.52 -4.79
CA GLY A 271 -1.50 10.51 -4.79
C GLY A 271 -2.07 9.17 -4.31
N ARG A 272 -3.28 9.21 -3.77
CA ARG A 272 -4.14 8.05 -3.66
C ARG A 272 -4.67 7.72 -5.05
N GLU A 273 -4.50 6.49 -5.51
CA GLU A 273 -5.21 6.03 -6.71
C GLU A 273 -6.67 5.73 -6.34
N GLN A 274 -7.60 6.50 -6.87
CA GLN A 274 -9.02 6.38 -6.54
C GLN A 274 -9.85 6.06 -7.80
N ASP A 275 -10.41 4.86 -7.87
CA ASP A 275 -11.24 4.42 -8.99
C ASP A 275 -10.54 4.43 -10.38
N GLY A 276 -9.22 4.44 -10.42
CA GLY A 276 -8.43 4.25 -11.64
C GLY A 276 -8.37 2.79 -12.08
N ALA A 277 -7.48 2.50 -13.02
CA ALA A 277 -7.33 1.15 -13.54
C ALA A 277 -6.57 0.23 -12.59
N ASP A 278 -5.67 0.76 -11.79
CA ASP A 278 -4.80 0.02 -10.89
C ASP A 278 -5.05 0.37 -9.41
N LEU A 279 -6.15 -0.09 -8.89
CA LEU A 279 -6.47 0.04 -7.47
C LEU A 279 -5.56 -0.82 -6.61
N GLY A 280 -5.13 -0.28 -5.48
CA GLY A 280 -4.26 -0.98 -4.52
C GLY A 280 -2.79 -0.61 -4.63
N HIS A 281 -2.44 0.31 -5.54
CA HIS A 281 -1.14 0.97 -5.59
C HIS A 281 -1.22 2.46 -5.27
N ARG A 282 -0.07 3.05 -4.92
CA ARG A 282 0.10 4.50 -4.88
C ARG A 282 0.51 5.00 -6.27
N THR A 283 0.10 6.22 -6.59
CA THR A 283 0.54 6.91 -7.80
C THR A 283 1.43 8.10 -7.45
N GLN A 284 2.35 8.49 -8.33
CA GLN A 284 3.27 9.60 -8.08
C GLN A 284 3.55 10.45 -9.31
N ALA A 285 3.95 11.69 -9.07
CA ALA A 285 4.48 12.62 -10.06
C ALA A 285 5.60 13.47 -9.46
N VAL A 286 6.35 14.18 -10.31
CA VAL A 286 7.44 15.07 -9.89
C VAL A 286 7.30 16.42 -10.55
N SER A 287 7.38 17.50 -9.77
CA SER A 287 7.59 18.86 -10.28
C SER A 287 9.07 19.26 -10.11
N ARG A 288 9.69 19.77 -11.18
CA ARG A 288 11.10 20.19 -11.18
C ARG A 288 11.26 21.72 -11.16
N ASP A 289 10.17 22.45 -11.18
CA ASP A 289 10.09 23.90 -11.28
C ASP A 289 9.33 24.53 -10.10
N GLY A 290 9.39 23.88 -8.93
CA GLY A 290 8.79 24.40 -7.71
C GLY A 290 7.26 24.37 -7.68
N GLY A 291 6.63 23.47 -8.41
CA GLY A 291 5.19 23.28 -8.44
C GLY A 291 4.47 23.98 -9.61
N ASP A 292 5.18 24.55 -10.58
CA ASP A 292 4.56 25.21 -11.75
C ASP A 292 4.07 24.19 -12.79
N SER A 293 4.81 23.05 -12.97
CA SER A 293 4.39 21.97 -13.85
C SER A 293 4.83 20.58 -13.34
N PHE A 294 4.14 19.52 -13.75
CA PHE A 294 4.63 18.16 -13.60
C PHE A 294 5.55 17.76 -14.75
N ALA A 295 6.66 17.10 -14.46
CA ALA A 295 7.63 16.62 -15.44
C ALA A 295 7.06 15.51 -16.34
N ALA A 296 6.12 14.73 -15.82
CA ALA A 296 5.34 13.70 -16.48
C ALA A 296 3.98 13.55 -15.78
N PRO A 297 2.96 12.94 -16.42
CA PRO A 297 1.73 12.56 -15.75
C PRO A 297 1.98 11.65 -14.53
N PHE A 298 1.00 11.56 -13.65
CA PHE A 298 1.05 10.56 -12.56
C PHE A 298 1.14 9.15 -13.12
N GLU A 299 1.94 8.32 -12.46
CA GLU A 299 2.11 6.90 -12.77
C GLU A 299 2.09 6.05 -11.50
N ASP A 300 1.61 4.81 -11.62
CA ASP A 300 1.57 3.88 -10.50
C ASP A 300 2.98 3.46 -10.10
N ILE A 301 3.16 3.25 -8.79
CA ILE A 301 4.44 2.83 -8.24
C ILE A 301 4.39 1.32 -8.05
N PRO A 302 5.18 0.55 -8.82
CA PRO A 302 5.27 -0.89 -8.65
C PRO A 302 5.62 -1.28 -7.20
N ASP A 303 5.02 -2.36 -6.71
CA ASP A 303 5.20 -2.89 -5.33
C ASP A 303 4.84 -1.95 -4.18
N LEU A 304 4.40 -0.74 -4.44
CA LEU A 304 3.92 0.18 -3.41
C LEU A 304 2.43 -0.01 -3.15
N TYR A 305 2.08 -1.18 -2.62
CA TYR A 305 0.70 -1.52 -2.29
C TYR A 305 0.14 -0.62 -1.20
N ALA A 306 -1.07 -0.13 -1.42
CA ALA A 306 -1.89 0.60 -0.46
C ALA A 306 -3.36 0.45 -0.83
N PRO A 307 -4.31 0.43 0.13
CA PRO A 307 -5.72 0.52 -0.19
C PRO A 307 -6.05 1.91 -0.74
N GLN A 308 -7.29 2.09 -1.20
CA GLN A 308 -7.77 3.43 -1.58
C GLN A 308 -7.85 4.33 -0.34
N VAL A 309 -6.71 4.93 0.02
CA VAL A 309 -6.55 5.76 1.21
C VAL A 309 -5.45 6.81 0.99
N GLN A 310 -5.59 7.95 1.67
CA GLN A 310 -4.54 8.96 1.72
C GLN A 310 -3.28 8.38 2.40
N GLY A 311 -2.11 8.94 2.12
CA GLY A 311 -0.83 8.66 2.79
C GLY A 311 0.01 9.92 2.91
N SER A 312 1.05 9.88 3.73
CA SER A 312 1.91 11.01 4.02
C SER A 312 3.32 10.80 3.52
N LEU A 313 3.96 11.84 3.02
CA LEU A 313 5.37 11.88 2.64
C LEU A 313 6.16 12.75 3.62
N LEU A 314 7.37 12.35 3.95
CA LEU A 314 8.30 13.14 4.76
C LEU A 314 9.74 12.86 4.32
N ARG A 315 10.58 13.92 4.24
CA ARG A 315 12.03 13.77 4.16
C ARG A 315 12.64 13.71 5.55
N LEU A 316 13.45 12.68 5.79
CA LEU A 316 14.23 12.53 7.02
C LEU A 316 15.70 12.28 6.64
N GLY A 317 16.55 13.29 6.79
CA GLY A 317 17.93 13.20 6.34
C GLY A 317 18.05 12.88 4.86
N ASP A 318 18.74 11.77 4.54
CA ASP A 318 19.00 11.33 3.17
C ASP A 318 17.92 10.39 2.62
N ARG A 319 16.83 10.11 3.34
CA ARG A 319 15.77 9.22 2.90
C ARG A 319 14.41 9.88 2.89
N LEU A 320 13.52 9.38 2.04
CA LEU A 320 12.11 9.72 2.05
C LEU A 320 11.33 8.63 2.78
N LEU A 321 10.33 9.04 3.53
CA LEU A 321 9.40 8.17 4.23
C LEU A 321 8.00 8.33 3.62
N LEU A 322 7.31 7.20 3.44
CA LEU A 322 5.90 7.14 3.11
C LEU A 322 5.16 6.40 4.23
N ALA A 323 4.17 7.04 4.83
CA ALA A 323 3.26 6.41 5.78
C ALA A 323 1.90 6.16 5.11
N CYS A 324 1.49 4.91 5.03
CA CYS A 324 0.13 4.51 4.64
C CYS A 324 -0.12 3.05 5.06
N PRO A 325 -1.39 2.60 5.12
CA PRO A 325 -1.70 1.17 5.27
C PRO A 325 -1.05 0.33 4.18
N GLY A 326 -0.52 -0.84 4.56
CA GLY A 326 0.16 -1.76 3.64
C GLY A 326 -0.71 -2.89 3.07
N ASP A 327 -1.93 -3.08 3.57
CA ASP A 327 -2.89 -4.05 3.02
C ASP A 327 -3.56 -3.44 1.77
N PRO A 328 -3.43 -4.03 0.57
CA PRO A 328 -3.92 -3.41 -0.66
C PRO A 328 -5.45 -3.31 -0.75
N ASP A 329 -6.18 -4.11 0.02
CA ASP A 329 -7.65 -4.16 -0.05
C ASP A 329 -8.34 -3.48 1.14
N ARG A 330 -7.62 -3.30 2.24
CA ARG A 330 -8.21 -2.86 3.51
C ARG A 330 -7.38 -1.79 4.18
N ARG A 331 -8.04 -0.89 4.85
CA ARG A 331 -7.40 0.12 5.70
C ARG A 331 -6.86 -0.53 6.98
N ARG A 332 -5.76 -1.31 6.85
CA ARG A 332 -5.09 -2.05 7.92
C ARG A 332 -3.58 -2.01 7.75
N THR A 333 -2.87 -2.27 8.85
CA THR A 333 -1.41 -2.37 8.87
C THR A 333 -0.76 -1.04 8.49
N MET A 334 -0.85 -0.04 9.40
CA MET A 334 -0.10 1.20 9.21
C MET A 334 1.39 0.88 9.13
N MET A 335 2.02 1.37 8.07
CA MET A 335 3.39 1.04 7.73
C MET A 335 4.16 2.28 7.28
N ILE A 336 5.44 2.34 7.65
CA ILE A 336 6.39 3.29 7.10
C ILE A 336 7.25 2.54 6.08
N ARG A 337 7.31 3.07 4.87
CA ARG A 337 8.21 2.59 3.80
C ARG A 337 9.21 3.67 3.45
N SER A 338 10.46 3.27 3.25
CA SER A 338 11.55 4.19 2.93
C SER A 338 11.93 4.12 1.46
N SER A 339 12.38 5.25 0.93
CA SER A 339 13.11 5.36 -0.33
C SER A 339 14.47 5.98 -0.04
N TYR A 340 15.51 5.41 -0.61
CA TYR A 340 16.90 5.86 -0.46
C TYR A 340 17.46 6.47 -1.76
N ASP A 341 16.62 6.65 -2.75
CA ASP A 341 16.91 7.15 -4.09
C ASP A 341 15.96 8.28 -4.52
N ASP A 342 15.53 9.08 -3.55
CA ASP A 342 14.63 10.23 -3.74
C ASP A 342 13.26 9.86 -4.36
N GLY A 343 12.72 8.66 -4.00
CA GLY A 343 11.39 8.23 -4.41
C GLY A 343 11.35 7.55 -5.78
N LEU A 344 12.49 7.13 -6.33
CA LEU A 344 12.53 6.30 -7.55
C LEU A 344 12.08 4.87 -7.23
N THR A 345 12.54 4.33 -6.09
CA THR A 345 12.10 3.03 -5.59
C THR A 345 11.73 3.12 -4.10
N TRP A 346 10.87 2.23 -3.66
CA TRP A 346 10.36 2.16 -2.30
C TRP A 346 10.52 0.76 -1.72
N GLU A 347 10.70 0.68 -0.40
CA GLU A 347 10.60 -0.61 0.29
C GLU A 347 9.26 -1.26 0.00
N SER A 348 9.29 -2.55 -0.32
CA SER A 348 8.07 -3.36 -0.49
C SER A 348 7.29 -3.50 0.83
N THR A 349 6.08 -4.01 0.76
CA THR A 349 5.23 -4.24 1.95
C THR A 349 5.92 -5.16 2.98
N ASP A 350 6.76 -6.10 2.55
CA ASP A 350 7.45 -7.01 3.45
C ASP A 350 8.68 -6.39 4.14
N ARG A 351 9.16 -5.27 3.62
CA ARG A 351 10.34 -4.56 4.15
C ARG A 351 10.01 -3.32 4.95
N GLY A 352 8.84 -2.76 4.74
CA GLY A 352 8.39 -1.59 5.48
C GLY A 352 8.26 -1.88 6.98
N THR A 353 8.48 -0.86 7.80
CA THR A 353 8.32 -0.96 9.25
C THR A 353 6.85 -0.86 9.64
N VAL A 354 6.31 -1.88 10.28
CA VAL A 354 4.93 -1.91 10.75
C VAL A 354 4.78 -1.08 12.03
N VAL A 355 3.95 -0.04 11.97
CA VAL A 355 3.56 0.78 13.13
C VAL A 355 2.48 0.08 13.96
N THR A 356 1.47 -0.45 13.31
CA THR A 356 0.43 -1.29 13.93
C THR A 356 -0.14 -2.27 12.89
N PRO A 357 -0.42 -3.53 13.25
CA PRO A 357 -1.12 -4.47 12.38
C PRO A 357 -2.64 -4.28 12.37
N ASP A 358 -3.16 -3.39 13.22
CA ASP A 358 -4.59 -3.12 13.38
C ASP A 358 -5.18 -2.33 12.20
N TRP A 359 -6.47 -2.03 12.30
CA TRP A 359 -7.12 -1.08 11.41
C TRP A 359 -6.42 0.27 11.48
N SER A 360 -6.18 0.87 10.32
CA SER A 360 -5.51 2.16 10.17
C SER A 360 -5.94 2.82 8.87
N GLY A 361 -5.93 4.14 8.85
CA GLY A 361 -6.44 4.91 7.71
C GLY A 361 -5.48 6.03 7.30
N TYR A 362 -5.99 7.24 7.25
CA TYR A 362 -5.25 8.45 6.89
C TYR A 362 -4.12 8.72 7.88
N SER A 363 -3.08 9.36 7.41
CA SER A 363 -1.89 9.63 8.21
C SER A 363 -1.19 10.92 7.79
N ASP A 364 -0.49 11.54 8.73
CA ASP A 364 0.43 12.62 8.43
C ASP A 364 1.68 12.54 9.31
N MET A 365 2.85 12.84 8.72
CA MET A 365 4.15 12.80 9.40
C MET A 365 4.73 14.19 9.57
N VAL A 366 5.53 14.36 10.62
CA VAL A 366 6.26 15.59 10.91
C VAL A 366 7.63 15.28 11.49
N GLU A 367 8.66 16.02 11.06
CA GLU A 367 9.97 15.98 11.69
C GLU A 367 9.91 16.70 13.05
N ILE A 368 10.25 16.00 14.12
CA ILE A 368 10.31 16.55 15.49
C ILE A 368 11.74 16.99 15.83
N GLY A 369 12.71 16.18 15.46
CA GLY A 369 14.14 16.41 15.63
C GLY A 369 14.91 15.87 14.45
N THR A 370 16.21 15.96 14.45
CA THR A 370 17.07 15.53 13.34
C THR A 370 16.94 14.04 12.99
N ASP A 371 16.50 13.24 13.94
CA ASP A 371 16.37 11.77 13.84
C ASP A 371 15.02 11.26 14.34
N THR A 372 14.07 12.15 14.65
CA THR A 372 12.81 11.78 15.29
C THR A 372 11.62 12.26 14.48
N VAL A 373 10.69 11.36 14.25
CA VAL A 373 9.46 11.58 13.49
C VAL A 373 8.24 11.43 14.40
N GLY A 374 7.28 12.34 14.22
CA GLY A 374 5.91 12.20 14.70
C GLY A 374 5.01 11.70 13.57
N LEU A 375 4.16 10.73 13.84
CA LEU A 375 3.14 10.22 12.94
C LEU A 375 1.77 10.33 13.59
N LEU A 376 0.91 11.13 13.00
CA LEU A 376 -0.50 11.23 13.36
C LEU A 376 -1.31 10.35 12.39
N TYR A 377 -2.12 9.40 12.88
CA TYR A 377 -2.83 8.48 12.01
C TYR A 377 -4.15 7.98 12.58
N GLU A 378 -5.12 7.75 11.69
CA GLU A 378 -6.37 7.06 12.02
C GLU A 378 -6.09 5.61 12.39
N GLY A 379 -6.70 5.10 13.46
CA GLY A 379 -6.49 3.73 13.91
C GLY A 379 -7.62 3.19 14.77
N GLY A 380 -7.56 1.89 15.04
CA GLY A 380 -8.51 1.22 15.92
C GLY A 380 -8.36 -0.30 15.86
N THR A 381 -8.98 -0.98 16.82
CA THR A 381 -8.99 -2.44 16.85
C THR A 381 -10.16 -3.05 16.09
N VAL A 382 -11.20 -2.26 15.81
CA VAL A 382 -12.43 -2.70 15.14
C VAL A 382 -12.61 -1.99 13.80
N ASP A 383 -12.36 -0.68 13.75
CA ASP A 383 -12.46 0.15 12.54
C ASP A 383 -11.32 1.18 12.52
N ALA A 384 -10.87 1.56 11.33
CA ALA A 384 -9.82 2.58 11.16
C ALA A 384 -10.23 3.98 11.66
N ARG A 385 -11.52 4.20 11.90
CA ARG A 385 -12.12 5.48 12.36
C ARG A 385 -12.41 5.51 13.85
N ASP A 386 -11.95 4.52 14.63
CA ASP A 386 -12.23 4.46 16.07
C ASP A 386 -11.53 5.59 16.86
N GLU A 387 -10.34 5.99 16.39
CA GLU A 387 -9.50 6.98 17.07
C GLU A 387 -8.41 7.51 16.12
N ILE A 388 -7.80 8.64 16.51
CA ILE A 388 -6.54 9.12 15.90
C ILE A 388 -5.45 8.96 16.95
N ARG A 389 -4.34 8.31 16.53
CA ARG A 389 -3.15 8.05 17.34
C ARG A 389 -2.02 8.97 16.93
N PHE A 390 -1.19 9.34 17.90
CA PHE A 390 0.10 9.96 17.64
C PHE A 390 1.21 8.98 18.05
N ALA A 391 2.04 8.59 17.09
CA ALA A 391 3.24 7.81 17.33
C ALA A 391 4.47 8.73 17.20
N ARG A 392 5.49 8.44 18.00
CA ARG A 392 6.79 9.09 17.98
C ARG A 392 7.85 8.01 17.88
N PHE A 393 8.76 8.13 16.93
CA PHE A 393 9.83 7.15 16.75
C PHE A 393 11.12 7.80 16.23
N THR A 394 12.24 7.15 16.53
CA THR A 394 13.56 7.56 16.02
C THR A 394 13.84 6.87 14.68
N GLU A 395 14.76 7.44 13.89
CA GLU A 395 15.19 6.82 12.63
C GLU A 395 15.75 5.40 12.86
N ASP A 396 16.47 5.17 13.96
CA ASP A 396 17.00 3.85 14.33
C ASP A 396 15.93 2.80 14.60
N TRP A 397 14.69 3.20 14.87
CA TRP A 397 13.56 2.30 15.02
C TRP A 397 13.07 1.73 13.68
N LEU A 398 13.26 2.48 12.59
CA LEU A 398 12.91 2.02 11.25
C LEU A 398 13.85 0.90 10.83
N THR A 399 13.35 -0.07 10.10
CA THR A 399 14.17 -1.17 9.56
C THR A 399 15.33 -0.57 8.74
N PRO A 400 16.60 -0.94 9.01
CA PRO A 400 17.72 -0.46 8.20
C PRO A 400 17.58 -0.95 6.76
N SER A 401 18.06 -0.16 5.80
CA SER A 401 18.10 -0.57 4.39
C SER A 401 18.83 -1.90 4.25
N ARG A 402 18.17 -2.88 3.64
CA ARG A 402 18.75 -4.19 3.33
C ARG A 402 19.35 -4.28 1.92
N GLY A 403 19.40 -3.17 1.19
CA GLY A 403 19.74 -3.13 -0.23
C GLY A 403 18.57 -3.58 -1.12
N ALA A 404 18.86 -3.80 -2.39
CA ALA A 404 17.86 -4.34 -3.32
C ALA A 404 17.50 -5.79 -2.96
N ASP A 405 16.26 -6.18 -3.21
CA ASP A 405 15.85 -7.57 -3.06
C ASP A 405 16.61 -8.47 -4.03
N PRO A 406 16.91 -9.72 -3.63
CA PRO A 406 17.31 -10.73 -4.61
C PRO A 406 16.23 -10.89 -5.68
N THR A 407 16.63 -11.23 -6.89
CA THR A 407 15.68 -11.37 -8.00
C THR A 407 15.84 -12.70 -8.74
N THR A 408 14.75 -13.16 -9.36
CA THR A 408 14.77 -14.22 -10.38
C THR A 408 14.37 -13.65 -11.73
N SER A 409 14.97 -14.14 -12.81
CA SER A 409 14.78 -13.58 -14.15
C SER A 409 13.43 -13.94 -14.75
N ASP A 410 12.77 -12.96 -15.38
CA ASP A 410 11.61 -13.17 -16.25
C ASP A 410 12.08 -13.21 -17.72
N PHE A 411 11.78 -14.30 -18.41
CA PHE A 411 12.16 -14.56 -19.80
C PHE A 411 11.03 -14.23 -20.80
N ALA A 412 9.94 -13.64 -20.35
CA ALA A 412 8.92 -13.10 -21.26
C ALA A 412 9.49 -11.91 -22.06
N PRO A 413 8.92 -11.58 -23.24
CA PRO A 413 9.26 -10.34 -23.93
C PRO A 413 9.01 -9.14 -23.01
N ASP A 414 9.98 -8.23 -22.94
CA ASP A 414 9.95 -7.07 -22.02
C ASP A 414 9.81 -7.46 -20.53
N GLY A 415 10.22 -8.69 -20.18
CA GLY A 415 10.20 -9.22 -18.81
C GLY A 415 11.20 -8.51 -17.92
N GLU A 416 10.75 -8.09 -16.73
CA GLU A 416 11.60 -7.55 -15.68
C GLU A 416 11.82 -8.59 -14.58
N PRO A 417 12.97 -8.58 -13.89
CA PRO A 417 13.23 -9.52 -12.82
C PRO A 417 12.19 -9.44 -11.72
N ALA A 418 11.75 -10.59 -11.21
CA ALA A 418 10.85 -10.69 -10.08
C ALA A 418 11.62 -10.66 -8.75
N ALA A 419 11.13 -9.94 -7.74
CA ALA A 419 11.73 -9.91 -6.42
C ALA A 419 11.54 -11.25 -5.69
N VAL A 420 12.60 -11.75 -5.05
CA VAL A 420 12.58 -12.96 -4.21
C VAL A 420 12.66 -12.52 -2.75
N LEU A 421 11.61 -12.77 -1.99
CA LEU A 421 11.40 -12.25 -0.64
C LEU A 421 11.46 -13.37 0.41
N GLY A 422 11.61 -12.99 1.68
CA GLY A 422 11.57 -13.89 2.83
C GLY A 422 12.84 -14.74 2.99
N GLY A 423 13.51 -15.07 1.90
CA GLY A 423 14.67 -15.93 1.88
C GLY A 423 14.46 -17.25 1.14
N ALA A 424 13.49 -17.28 0.21
CA ALA A 424 13.25 -18.41 -0.67
C ALA A 424 14.57 -18.85 -1.35
N ARG A 425 14.81 -20.15 -1.43
CA ARG A 425 16.10 -20.74 -1.80
C ARG A 425 16.00 -21.66 -3.00
N GLU A 426 17.06 -21.70 -3.77
CA GLU A 426 17.21 -22.66 -4.85
C GLU A 426 17.15 -24.10 -4.31
N THR A 427 16.47 -24.96 -5.04
CA THR A 427 16.36 -26.40 -4.81
C THR A 427 16.26 -27.11 -6.16
N ALA A 428 16.50 -28.44 -6.19
CA ALA A 428 16.36 -29.19 -7.44
C ALA A 428 14.91 -29.13 -7.98
N GLY A 429 14.77 -28.66 -9.20
CA GLY A 429 13.51 -28.51 -9.93
C GLY A 429 13.16 -29.71 -10.81
N VAL A 430 12.16 -29.49 -11.67
CA VAL A 430 11.78 -30.43 -12.74
C VAL A 430 12.69 -30.23 -13.95
N SER A 431 13.06 -28.96 -14.22
CA SER A 431 13.96 -28.59 -15.31
C SER A 431 14.94 -27.54 -14.76
N GLY A 432 16.14 -27.95 -14.39
CA GLY A 432 17.08 -27.08 -13.71
C GLY A 432 16.80 -27.01 -12.21
N ASP A 433 16.83 -25.80 -11.64
CA ASP A 433 16.51 -25.54 -10.26
C ASP A 433 15.04 -25.09 -10.10
N ALA A 434 14.60 -24.88 -8.87
CA ALA A 434 13.30 -24.40 -8.47
C ALA A 434 13.48 -23.53 -7.23
N LEU A 435 12.45 -22.81 -6.78
CA LEU A 435 12.49 -22.12 -5.49
C LEU A 435 11.73 -22.88 -4.42
N GLN A 436 12.37 -23.04 -3.25
CA GLN A 436 11.81 -23.62 -2.04
C GLN A 436 11.27 -22.49 -1.16
N PHE A 437 10.03 -22.64 -0.73
CA PHE A 437 9.29 -21.72 0.15
C PHE A 437 9.06 -22.39 1.51
N ASP A 438 9.24 -21.66 2.60
CA ASP A 438 9.17 -22.19 3.97
C ASP A 438 7.79 -22.08 4.63
N GLY A 439 6.87 -21.32 4.03
CA GLY A 439 5.51 -21.10 4.54
C GLY A 439 5.38 -20.00 5.57
N THR A 440 6.43 -19.19 5.79
CA THR A 440 6.46 -18.12 6.78
C THR A 440 6.36 -16.75 6.15
N ASP A 441 7.31 -16.38 5.28
CA ASP A 441 7.42 -15.07 4.65
C ASP A 441 8.01 -15.13 3.23
N ASP A 442 8.33 -16.33 2.74
CA ASP A 442 8.85 -16.54 1.40
C ASP A 442 7.83 -16.21 0.32
N ALA A 443 8.25 -15.44 -0.68
CA ALA A 443 7.45 -15.08 -1.85
C ALA A 443 8.32 -14.72 -3.06
N VAL A 444 7.75 -14.86 -4.26
CA VAL A 444 8.26 -14.18 -5.46
C VAL A 444 7.19 -13.21 -5.94
N ARG A 445 7.58 -11.97 -6.19
CA ARG A 445 6.67 -10.90 -6.56
C ARG A 445 7.08 -10.19 -7.83
N LEU A 446 6.09 -9.91 -8.65
CA LEU A 446 6.22 -9.00 -9.77
C LEU A 446 5.26 -7.84 -9.57
N PRO A 447 5.74 -6.59 -9.83
CA PRO A 447 4.87 -5.44 -9.84
C PRO A 447 3.84 -5.54 -10.97
N TYR A 448 2.85 -4.65 -10.91
CA TYR A 448 1.96 -4.41 -12.04
C TYR A 448 2.76 -4.12 -13.31
N ARG A 449 2.31 -4.71 -14.41
CA ARG A 449 2.82 -4.42 -15.77
C ARG A 449 1.65 -4.26 -16.72
N GLU A 450 1.79 -3.37 -17.68
CA GLU A 450 0.75 -3.12 -18.69
C GLU A 450 0.34 -4.40 -19.45
N GLN A 451 1.24 -5.35 -19.63
CA GLN A 451 1.00 -6.63 -20.31
C GLN A 451 0.33 -7.69 -19.44
N LEU A 452 0.42 -7.57 -18.10
CA LEU A 452 -0.16 -8.55 -17.15
C LEU A 452 -1.68 -8.52 -17.06
N PRO A 453 -2.40 -7.38 -17.22
CA PRO A 453 -3.85 -7.38 -17.16
C PRO A 453 -4.47 -8.26 -18.25
N LEU A 454 -4.98 -9.42 -17.86
CA LEU A 454 -5.56 -10.40 -18.80
C LEU A 454 -6.95 -9.99 -19.30
N GLY A 455 -7.60 -9.06 -18.60
CA GLY A 455 -8.88 -8.47 -19.01
C GLY A 455 -9.99 -9.49 -19.17
N THR A 456 -10.71 -9.39 -20.27
CA THR A 456 -11.80 -10.32 -20.66
C THR A 456 -11.29 -11.45 -21.57
N LYS A 457 -10.01 -11.48 -21.90
CA LYS A 457 -9.44 -12.39 -22.88
C LYS A 457 -9.31 -13.82 -22.34
N ASN A 458 -9.08 -14.76 -23.27
CA ASN A 458 -8.60 -16.09 -22.93
C ASN A 458 -7.17 -15.99 -22.38
N PHE A 459 -6.83 -16.86 -21.45
CA PHE A 459 -5.47 -16.93 -20.89
C PHE A 459 -5.14 -18.36 -20.44
N THR A 460 -3.85 -18.59 -20.19
CA THR A 460 -3.35 -19.79 -19.51
C THR A 460 -2.31 -19.38 -18.50
N ALA A 461 -2.42 -19.86 -17.26
CA ALA A 461 -1.38 -19.78 -16.24
C ALA A 461 -0.93 -21.18 -15.86
N SER A 462 0.36 -21.45 -15.79
CA SER A 462 0.90 -22.78 -15.46
C SER A 462 2.14 -22.70 -14.57
N LEU A 463 2.37 -23.76 -13.81
CA LEU A 463 3.54 -23.94 -12.95
C LEU A 463 3.75 -25.42 -12.61
N TRP A 464 4.92 -25.74 -12.11
CA TRP A 464 5.17 -26.99 -11.40
C TRP A 464 5.23 -26.72 -9.90
N PHE A 465 4.70 -27.65 -9.10
CA PHE A 465 4.73 -27.55 -7.65
C PHE A 465 4.98 -28.88 -6.97
N ARG A 466 5.50 -28.80 -5.76
CA ARG A 466 5.72 -29.94 -4.86
C ARG A 466 5.52 -29.50 -3.43
N TYR A 467 4.64 -30.16 -2.67
CA TYR A 467 4.43 -29.85 -1.26
C TYR A 467 3.89 -31.04 -0.46
N THR A 468 3.95 -30.96 0.88
CA THR A 468 3.42 -31.97 1.81
C THR A 468 2.55 -31.38 2.91
N ALA A 469 2.40 -30.04 2.95
CA ALA A 469 1.64 -29.37 3.99
C ALA A 469 0.18 -29.85 4.02
N THR A 470 -0.33 -30.07 5.24
CA THR A 470 -1.72 -30.51 5.51
C THR A 470 -2.55 -29.46 6.23
N THR A 471 -1.97 -28.31 6.53
CA THR A 471 -2.61 -27.20 7.25
C THR A 471 -2.31 -25.87 6.53
N GLY A 472 -3.17 -24.88 6.73
CA GLY A 472 -3.04 -23.57 6.13
C GLY A 472 -3.40 -23.54 4.63
N GLU A 473 -3.73 -22.37 4.12
CA GLU A 473 -3.86 -22.14 2.68
C GLU A 473 -2.46 -22.28 2.04
N GLN A 474 -2.39 -22.89 0.87
CA GLN A 474 -1.15 -23.11 0.13
C GLN A 474 -1.20 -22.33 -1.20
N PRO A 475 -1.05 -20.99 -1.20
CA PRO A 475 -1.10 -20.18 -2.42
C PRO A 475 0.13 -20.45 -3.27
N MET A 476 -0.07 -20.83 -4.53
CA MET A 476 0.99 -21.11 -5.48
C MET A 476 1.19 -19.95 -6.45
N LEU A 477 0.08 -19.42 -6.99
CA LEU A 477 0.06 -18.26 -7.88
C LEU A 477 -1.15 -17.41 -7.54
N TRP A 478 -0.96 -16.11 -7.41
CA TRP A 478 -2.03 -15.13 -7.17
C TRP A 478 -1.81 -13.91 -8.04
N MET A 479 -2.83 -13.52 -8.80
CA MET A 479 -2.83 -12.33 -9.65
C MET A 479 -4.10 -11.52 -9.37
N GLY A 480 -3.96 -10.20 -9.20
CA GLY A 480 -5.08 -9.30 -8.91
C GLY A 480 -5.37 -9.14 -7.43
N GLY A 481 -6.59 -8.80 -7.06
CA GLY A 481 -6.98 -8.52 -5.68
C GLY A 481 -7.05 -9.75 -4.78
N SER A 482 -7.26 -9.55 -3.49
CA SER A 482 -7.35 -10.62 -2.48
C SER A 482 -8.73 -10.77 -1.85
N GLY A 483 -9.65 -9.83 -2.09
CA GLY A 483 -10.99 -9.87 -1.55
C GLY A 483 -11.99 -10.62 -2.46
N ASN A 484 -13.08 -11.12 -1.88
CA ASN A 484 -14.14 -11.80 -2.64
C ASN A 484 -14.85 -10.91 -3.68
N SER A 485 -14.66 -9.60 -3.60
CA SER A 485 -15.26 -8.61 -4.51
C SER A 485 -14.27 -8.04 -5.52
N GLN A 486 -12.99 -8.43 -5.45
CA GLN A 486 -11.95 -7.93 -6.34
C GLN A 486 -11.70 -8.91 -7.49
N PRO A 487 -11.53 -8.43 -8.73
CA PRO A 487 -11.06 -9.25 -9.83
C PRO A 487 -9.73 -9.91 -9.50
N GLN A 488 -9.61 -11.20 -9.76
CA GLN A 488 -8.44 -11.98 -9.41
C GLN A 488 -8.39 -13.31 -10.17
N VAL A 489 -7.19 -13.88 -10.23
CA VAL A 489 -6.91 -15.25 -10.69
C VAL A 489 -5.97 -15.88 -9.67
N TRP A 490 -6.29 -17.07 -9.17
CA TRP A 490 -5.36 -17.77 -8.30
C TRP A 490 -5.41 -19.30 -8.42
N LEU A 491 -4.29 -19.91 -8.06
CA LEU A 491 -4.06 -21.34 -7.92
C LEU A 491 -3.54 -21.63 -6.51
N ARG A 492 -4.17 -22.57 -5.79
CA ARG A 492 -3.72 -22.95 -4.45
C ARG A 492 -4.03 -24.40 -4.09
N GLY A 493 -3.28 -24.95 -3.15
CA GLY A 493 -3.62 -26.16 -2.41
C GLY A 493 -4.61 -25.83 -1.30
N GLU A 494 -5.64 -26.69 -1.16
CA GLU A 494 -6.65 -26.55 -0.11
C GLU A 494 -6.17 -27.18 1.21
N PRO A 495 -6.39 -26.50 2.35
CA PRO A 495 -6.05 -27.07 3.63
C PRO A 495 -6.75 -28.41 3.85
N GLU A 496 -6.12 -29.32 4.62
CA GLU A 496 -6.63 -30.62 5.05
C GLU A 496 -6.94 -31.63 3.92
N SER A 497 -7.47 -31.15 2.78
CA SER A 497 -7.84 -32.07 1.67
C SER A 497 -6.71 -32.36 0.69
N GLY A 498 -5.68 -31.51 0.65
CA GLY A 498 -4.61 -31.58 -0.35
C GLY A 498 -5.04 -31.42 -1.80
N ARG A 499 -6.32 -31.08 -2.04
CA ARG A 499 -6.84 -30.81 -3.39
C ARG A 499 -6.34 -29.48 -3.91
N ILE A 500 -6.27 -29.35 -5.22
CA ILE A 500 -5.88 -28.10 -5.88
C ILE A 500 -7.15 -27.39 -6.39
N THR A 501 -7.21 -26.08 -6.15
CA THR A 501 -8.29 -25.22 -6.63
C THR A 501 -7.69 -24.10 -7.48
N GLY A 502 -8.31 -23.87 -8.65
CA GLY A 502 -8.15 -22.66 -9.45
C GLY A 502 -9.42 -21.83 -9.39
N LEU A 503 -9.28 -20.51 -9.26
CA LEU A 503 -10.41 -19.59 -9.16
C LEU A 503 -10.15 -18.34 -9.98
N ILE A 504 -11.23 -17.82 -10.56
CA ILE A 504 -11.28 -16.46 -11.09
C ILE A 504 -12.45 -15.70 -10.46
N THR A 505 -12.21 -14.41 -10.19
CA THR A 505 -13.26 -13.43 -9.94
C THR A 505 -13.20 -12.39 -11.04
N THR A 506 -14.36 -12.07 -11.61
CA THR A 506 -14.47 -11.10 -12.71
C THR A 506 -15.34 -9.92 -12.30
N ARG A 507 -15.15 -8.79 -12.98
CA ARG A 507 -16.01 -7.62 -12.87
C ARG A 507 -16.42 -7.15 -14.27
N ASP A 508 -17.68 -6.77 -14.41
CA ASP A 508 -18.22 -6.23 -15.67
C ASP A 508 -18.95 -4.91 -15.38
N GLY A 509 -18.29 -3.79 -15.68
CA GLY A 509 -18.82 -2.46 -15.40
C GLY A 509 -19.22 -2.27 -13.93
N ALA A 510 -20.42 -1.77 -13.71
CA ALA A 510 -21.03 -1.60 -12.39
C ALA A 510 -21.70 -2.87 -11.83
N ALA A 511 -21.67 -4.00 -12.57
CA ALA A 511 -22.25 -5.24 -12.10
C ALA A 511 -21.48 -5.79 -10.88
N PRO A 512 -22.15 -6.49 -9.97
CA PRO A 512 -21.46 -7.19 -8.88
C PRO A 512 -20.41 -8.17 -9.42
N PRO A 513 -19.28 -8.33 -8.73
CA PRO A 513 -18.27 -9.32 -9.11
C PRO A 513 -18.85 -10.73 -9.19
N ALA A 514 -18.44 -11.49 -10.19
CA ALA A 514 -18.82 -12.88 -10.39
C ALA A 514 -17.60 -13.78 -10.19
N THR A 515 -17.79 -14.93 -9.52
CA THR A 515 -16.71 -15.85 -9.18
C THR A 515 -17.04 -17.25 -9.67
N THR A 516 -16.04 -17.93 -10.25
CA THR A 516 -16.11 -19.36 -10.54
C THR A 516 -14.82 -20.04 -10.11
N SER A 517 -14.92 -21.32 -9.74
CA SER A 517 -13.76 -22.11 -9.32
C SER A 517 -13.86 -23.53 -9.85
N VAL A 518 -12.71 -24.12 -10.09
CA VAL A 518 -12.54 -25.52 -10.48
C VAL A 518 -11.58 -26.18 -9.51
N ARG A 519 -11.88 -27.42 -9.10
CA ARG A 519 -11.12 -28.13 -8.07
C ARG A 519 -10.85 -29.57 -8.49
N THR A 520 -9.69 -30.10 -8.12
CA THR A 520 -9.34 -31.50 -8.31
C THR A 520 -10.18 -32.43 -7.42
N THR A 521 -10.36 -33.68 -7.85
CA THR A 521 -11.03 -34.71 -7.06
C THR A 521 -10.11 -35.40 -6.09
N SER A 522 -8.80 -35.44 -6.40
CA SER A 522 -7.75 -36.10 -5.61
C SER A 522 -6.86 -35.07 -4.93
N ALA A 523 -6.14 -35.50 -3.89
CA ALA A 523 -5.09 -34.75 -3.23
C ALA A 523 -3.78 -34.83 -4.02
N TYR A 524 -2.95 -33.77 -3.91
CA TYR A 524 -1.64 -33.61 -4.57
C TYR A 524 -0.57 -33.09 -3.62
N ASN A 525 -0.74 -33.27 -2.31
CA ASN A 525 0.25 -32.91 -1.30
C ASN A 525 1.07 -34.13 -0.86
N ASP A 526 1.50 -34.93 -1.81
CA ASP A 526 2.22 -36.19 -1.62
C ASP A 526 3.75 -36.06 -1.70
N GLY A 527 4.26 -34.85 -1.90
CA GLY A 527 5.68 -34.54 -2.00
C GLY A 527 6.29 -34.87 -3.37
N GLN A 528 5.48 -35.20 -4.36
CA GLN A 528 5.94 -35.37 -5.75
C GLN A 528 5.76 -34.08 -6.54
N TRP A 529 6.50 -33.96 -7.65
CA TRP A 529 6.29 -32.88 -8.61
C TRP A 529 5.03 -33.11 -9.43
N HIS A 530 4.18 -32.09 -9.50
CA HIS A 530 2.97 -32.05 -10.31
C HIS A 530 2.93 -30.83 -11.19
N HIS A 531 2.52 -30.99 -12.44
CA HIS A 531 2.26 -29.86 -13.34
C HIS A 531 0.82 -29.37 -13.18
N LEU A 532 0.65 -28.08 -13.02
CA LEU A 532 -0.63 -27.41 -12.82
C LEU A 532 -0.82 -26.34 -13.88
N ALA A 533 -2.00 -26.27 -14.49
CA ALA A 533 -2.38 -25.14 -15.32
C ALA A 533 -3.86 -24.77 -15.17
N LEU A 534 -4.14 -23.48 -15.25
CA LEU A 534 -5.50 -22.92 -15.30
C LEU A 534 -5.68 -22.22 -16.63
N ARG A 535 -6.67 -22.65 -17.40
CA ARG A 535 -7.01 -22.09 -18.72
C ARG A 535 -8.42 -21.52 -18.74
N ARG A 536 -8.55 -20.27 -19.15
CA ARG A 536 -9.82 -19.64 -19.53
C ARG A 536 -9.97 -19.70 -21.04
N SER A 537 -10.99 -20.39 -21.55
CA SER A 537 -11.22 -20.53 -23.00
C SER A 537 -12.67 -20.92 -23.31
N ALA A 538 -13.26 -20.32 -24.35
CA ALA A 538 -14.53 -20.72 -24.93
C ALA A 538 -15.70 -20.87 -23.91
N GLY A 539 -15.76 -19.97 -22.92
CA GLY A 539 -16.79 -20.00 -21.87
C GLY A 539 -16.58 -21.08 -20.80
N GLN A 540 -15.37 -21.62 -20.71
CA GLN A 540 -14.96 -22.61 -19.71
C GLN A 540 -13.71 -22.13 -18.94
N LEU A 541 -13.69 -22.43 -17.65
CA LEU A 541 -12.50 -22.44 -16.82
C LEU A 541 -12.05 -23.88 -16.61
N THR A 542 -10.85 -24.22 -17.05
CA THR A 542 -10.33 -25.59 -17.01
C THR A 542 -9.04 -25.63 -16.20
N LEU A 543 -9.02 -26.50 -15.19
CA LEU A 543 -7.82 -26.86 -14.43
C LEU A 543 -7.21 -28.13 -15.04
N PHE A 544 -5.92 -28.07 -15.33
CA PHE A 544 -5.14 -29.23 -15.76
C PHE A 544 -4.18 -29.62 -14.63
N ILE A 545 -4.13 -30.88 -14.31
CA ILE A 545 -3.16 -31.46 -13.38
C ILE A 545 -2.56 -32.70 -14.02
N ASP A 546 -1.23 -32.70 -14.23
CA ASP A 546 -0.48 -33.75 -14.91
C ASP A 546 -1.11 -34.13 -16.28
N GLY A 547 -1.59 -33.12 -17.01
CA GLY A 547 -2.27 -33.28 -18.29
C GLY A 547 -3.74 -33.69 -18.23
N ALA A 548 -4.28 -34.04 -17.05
CA ALA A 548 -5.70 -34.35 -16.88
C ALA A 548 -6.55 -33.09 -16.66
N ALA A 549 -7.62 -32.93 -17.42
CA ALA A 549 -8.46 -31.75 -17.43
C ALA A 549 -9.73 -31.89 -16.58
N ILE A 550 -10.09 -30.84 -15.83
CA ILE A 550 -11.35 -30.68 -15.12
C ILE A 550 -11.90 -29.30 -15.48
N SER A 551 -13.15 -29.21 -15.91
CA SER A 551 -13.75 -27.97 -16.39
C SER A 551 -14.99 -27.56 -15.62
N THR A 552 -15.24 -26.25 -15.56
CA THR A 552 -16.47 -25.64 -15.06
C THR A 552 -16.88 -24.50 -16.02
N PRO A 553 -18.15 -24.10 -16.08
CA PRO A 553 -18.54 -22.90 -16.81
C PRO A 553 -17.80 -21.67 -16.29
N ASP A 554 -17.35 -20.83 -17.22
CA ASP A 554 -16.75 -19.52 -16.92
C ASP A 554 -17.80 -18.48 -16.53
N VAL A 555 -17.34 -17.40 -15.91
CA VAL A 555 -18.15 -16.20 -15.63
C VAL A 555 -17.70 -15.05 -16.52
N PRO A 556 -18.65 -14.24 -17.06
CA PRO A 556 -18.30 -13.11 -17.92
C PRO A 556 -17.56 -12.02 -17.12
N GLY A 557 -16.86 -11.13 -17.83
CA GLY A 557 -16.21 -9.97 -17.26
C GLY A 557 -14.69 -10.05 -17.23
N SER A 558 -14.08 -8.97 -16.80
CA SER A 558 -12.63 -8.80 -16.70
C SER A 558 -12.09 -9.36 -15.40
N VAL A 559 -10.99 -10.11 -15.44
CA VAL A 559 -10.25 -10.60 -14.26
C VAL A 559 -9.30 -9.56 -13.69
N SER A 560 -9.15 -8.40 -14.35
CA SER A 560 -8.19 -7.36 -13.97
C SER A 560 -8.78 -5.96 -13.87
N ARG A 561 -10.08 -5.78 -14.11
CA ARG A 561 -10.70 -4.44 -14.07
C ARG A 561 -10.74 -3.89 -12.66
N ASN A 562 -10.20 -2.69 -12.48
CA ASN A 562 -10.13 -1.99 -11.19
C ASN A 562 -9.52 -2.89 -10.10
N SER A 563 -8.40 -3.50 -10.40
CA SER A 563 -7.67 -4.39 -9.49
C SER A 563 -6.17 -4.16 -9.62
N PRO A 564 -5.41 -4.15 -8.51
CA PRO A 564 -3.96 -4.10 -8.54
C PRO A 564 -3.43 -5.42 -9.10
N PHE A 565 -3.25 -5.54 -10.39
CA PHE A 565 -2.94 -6.80 -11.05
C PHE A 565 -1.44 -7.15 -11.00
N GLY A 566 -0.84 -7.12 -9.80
CA GLY A 566 0.47 -7.70 -9.56
C GLY A 566 0.41 -9.24 -9.50
N VAL A 567 1.57 -9.89 -9.48
CA VAL A 567 1.71 -11.34 -9.38
C VAL A 567 2.49 -11.71 -8.14
N HIS A 568 1.89 -12.55 -7.30
CA HIS A 568 2.52 -13.17 -6.15
C HIS A 568 2.62 -14.67 -6.35
N ILE A 569 3.81 -15.22 -6.15
CA ILE A 569 4.07 -16.65 -6.20
C ILE A 569 4.51 -17.10 -4.83
N GLY A 570 3.92 -18.16 -4.32
CA GLY A 570 4.15 -18.66 -2.97
C GLY A 570 3.47 -17.82 -1.88
N GLN A 571 2.73 -16.79 -2.23
CA GLN A 571 2.07 -15.90 -1.26
C GLN A 571 0.69 -15.47 -1.77
N ARG A 572 -0.24 -15.27 -0.83
CA ARG A 572 -1.48 -14.58 -1.06
C ARG A 572 -1.25 -13.08 -1.23
N MET A 573 -2.02 -12.39 -2.09
CA MET A 573 -1.84 -10.96 -2.37
C MET A 573 -1.84 -10.08 -1.12
N ASP A 574 -2.59 -10.44 -0.08
CA ASP A 574 -2.66 -9.70 1.18
C ASP A 574 -1.62 -10.12 2.23
N GLY A 575 -0.64 -10.94 1.86
CA GLY A 575 0.45 -11.40 2.73
C GLY A 575 0.05 -12.33 3.88
N ARG A 576 -1.20 -12.84 3.90
CA ARG A 576 -1.71 -13.62 5.04
C ARG A 576 -1.44 -15.10 5.01
N ALA A 577 -1.08 -15.63 3.88
CA ALA A 577 -0.79 -17.04 3.72
C ALA A 577 0.39 -17.23 2.78
N HIS A 578 1.25 -18.16 3.15
CA HIS A 578 2.47 -18.48 2.42
C HIS A 578 2.51 -19.97 2.09
N PHE A 579 3.13 -20.29 0.97
CA PHE A 579 3.27 -21.65 0.49
C PHE A 579 4.43 -22.37 1.18
N THR A 580 4.21 -23.62 1.55
CA THR A 580 5.27 -24.50 2.09
C THR A 580 5.58 -25.60 1.09
N GLY A 581 6.64 -25.45 0.32
CA GLY A 581 6.99 -26.43 -0.73
C GLY A 581 7.91 -25.83 -1.77
N ALA A 582 7.99 -26.44 -2.94
CA ALA A 582 8.78 -25.92 -4.05
C ALA A 582 7.89 -25.61 -5.25
N ILE A 583 8.24 -24.54 -5.96
CA ILE A 583 7.58 -24.10 -7.21
C ILE A 583 8.65 -23.93 -8.29
N ASP A 584 8.30 -24.31 -9.52
CA ASP A 584 9.18 -24.31 -10.68
C ASP A 584 8.42 -23.89 -11.94
N ASP A 585 9.09 -23.28 -12.90
CA ASP A 585 8.63 -22.97 -14.26
C ASP A 585 7.25 -22.29 -14.32
N VAL A 586 7.10 -21.13 -13.67
CA VAL A 586 5.85 -20.36 -13.66
C VAL A 586 5.69 -19.61 -14.97
N ARG A 587 4.54 -19.77 -15.63
CA ARG A 587 4.24 -19.13 -16.92
C ARG A 587 2.83 -18.59 -16.97
N VAL A 588 2.66 -17.44 -17.62
CA VAL A 588 1.36 -16.87 -17.97
C VAL A 588 1.35 -16.50 -19.45
N TYR A 589 0.28 -16.89 -20.13
CA TYR A 589 0.04 -16.62 -21.55
C TYR A 589 -1.25 -15.82 -21.70
N ALA A 590 -1.24 -14.76 -22.48
CA ALA A 590 -2.41 -13.96 -22.84
C ALA A 590 -3.32 -14.64 -23.88
N HIS A 591 -3.20 -15.96 -24.05
CA HIS A 591 -4.09 -16.80 -24.87
C HIS A 591 -4.30 -18.17 -24.23
N ALA A 592 -5.27 -18.89 -24.73
CA ALA A 592 -5.54 -20.26 -24.30
C ALA A 592 -4.61 -21.23 -25.03
N LEU A 593 -3.73 -21.91 -24.29
CA LEU A 593 -2.95 -23.02 -24.85
C LEU A 593 -3.85 -24.19 -25.23
N SER A 594 -3.47 -24.92 -26.29
CA SER A 594 -4.14 -26.16 -26.69
C SER A 594 -3.88 -27.29 -25.68
N ASP A 595 -4.72 -28.33 -25.70
CA ASP A 595 -4.52 -29.52 -24.85
C ASP A 595 -3.19 -30.22 -25.16
N ALA A 596 -2.71 -30.18 -26.42
CA ALA A 596 -1.44 -30.74 -26.83
C ALA A 596 -0.25 -29.96 -26.21
N GLU A 597 -0.30 -28.63 -26.20
CA GLU A 597 0.72 -27.78 -25.56
C GLU A 597 0.75 -28.00 -24.05
N LEU A 598 -0.42 -28.06 -23.39
CA LEU A 598 -0.51 -28.33 -21.95
C LEU A 598 -0.01 -29.73 -21.58
N THR A 599 -0.30 -30.73 -22.42
CA THR A 599 0.28 -32.08 -22.25
C THR A 599 1.79 -32.05 -22.48
N GLY A 600 2.28 -31.27 -23.43
CA GLY A 600 3.70 -31.06 -23.64
C GLY A 600 4.38 -30.46 -22.41
N LEU A 601 3.83 -29.38 -21.85
CA LEU A 601 4.35 -28.74 -20.62
C LEU A 601 4.39 -29.74 -19.45
N SER A 602 3.35 -30.54 -19.27
CA SER A 602 3.28 -31.54 -18.19
C SER A 602 4.28 -32.70 -18.36
N THR A 603 4.95 -32.80 -19.50
CA THR A 603 6.02 -33.78 -19.78
C THR A 603 7.39 -33.12 -19.95
N GLY A 604 7.53 -31.84 -19.59
CA GLY A 604 8.79 -31.10 -19.63
C GLY A 604 9.13 -30.47 -20.99
N SER A 605 8.16 -30.36 -21.91
CA SER A 605 8.38 -29.63 -23.16
C SER A 605 8.48 -28.13 -22.91
N ILE A 606 9.38 -27.44 -23.58
CA ILE A 606 9.51 -25.98 -23.54
C ILE A 606 8.79 -25.40 -24.76
N LEU A 607 7.79 -24.54 -24.51
CA LEU A 607 7.12 -23.79 -25.57
C LEU A 607 7.95 -22.58 -25.99
N PRO A 608 7.91 -22.19 -27.28
CA PRO A 608 8.56 -20.95 -27.73
C PRO A 608 7.99 -19.72 -27.01
N VAL A 609 8.87 -18.80 -26.66
CA VAL A 609 8.48 -17.47 -26.17
C VAL A 609 7.90 -16.66 -27.34
N THR A 610 6.72 -16.12 -27.14
CA THR A 610 6.01 -15.27 -28.11
C THR A 610 5.54 -13.99 -27.43
N GLN A 611 5.02 -13.04 -28.19
CA GLN A 611 4.44 -11.80 -27.63
C GLN A 611 3.25 -12.08 -26.68
N ASP A 612 2.62 -13.25 -26.77
CA ASP A 612 1.55 -13.68 -25.87
C ASP A 612 2.08 -14.35 -24.58
N THR A 613 3.40 -14.57 -24.46
CA THR A 613 4.03 -15.01 -23.22
C THR A 613 4.22 -13.78 -22.34
N VAL A 614 3.33 -13.55 -21.39
CA VAL A 614 3.33 -12.34 -20.55
C VAL A 614 4.13 -12.51 -19.26
N LEU A 615 4.46 -13.74 -18.90
CA LEU A 615 5.33 -14.09 -17.77
C LEU A 615 6.01 -15.43 -18.04
N TRP A 616 7.30 -15.52 -17.76
CA TRP A 616 8.03 -16.79 -17.67
C TRP A 616 9.18 -16.72 -16.67
N LEU A 617 8.97 -17.28 -15.49
CA LEU A 617 9.97 -17.43 -14.43
C LEU A 617 10.38 -18.90 -14.35
N PRO A 618 11.54 -19.28 -14.86
CA PRO A 618 12.07 -20.64 -14.72
C PRO A 618 12.34 -21.02 -13.26
N MET A 619 12.53 -20.05 -12.37
CA MET A 619 12.92 -20.25 -10.95
C MET A 619 14.29 -20.88 -10.76
N ASP A 620 15.16 -20.86 -11.79
CA ASP A 620 16.46 -21.52 -11.79
C ASP A 620 17.53 -20.82 -10.95
N GLN A 621 17.44 -19.50 -10.80
CA GLN A 621 18.51 -18.70 -10.19
C GLN A 621 17.95 -17.52 -9.40
N VAL A 622 18.56 -17.28 -8.26
CA VAL A 622 18.38 -16.07 -7.47
C VAL A 622 19.65 -15.23 -7.56
N SER A 623 19.55 -14.02 -8.08
CA SER A 623 20.66 -13.10 -8.26
C SER A 623 20.48 -11.82 -7.44
N GLY A 624 21.58 -11.21 -6.98
CA GLY A 624 21.54 -10.01 -6.14
C GLY A 624 21.24 -10.33 -4.68
N GLY A 625 20.88 -9.30 -3.93
CA GLY A 625 20.63 -9.38 -2.51
C GLY A 625 21.93 -9.43 -1.69
N ARG A 626 22.25 -8.35 -0.99
CA ARG A 626 23.37 -8.31 -0.03
C ARG A 626 22.87 -7.90 1.34
#